data_00bd64882b1e178b93d958a238903359
#
_entry.id   00bd64882b1e178b93d958a238903359
#
_cell.length_a   1.000
_cell.length_b   1.000
_cell.length_c   1.000
_cell.angle_alpha   90.00
_cell.angle_beta   90.00
_cell.angle_gamma   90.00
#
_symmetry.space_group_name_H-M   'P 1'
#
loop_
_entity.id
_entity.type
_entity.pdbx_description
1 polymer ?
#
loop_
_entity_poly.entity_id
_entity_poly.type
_entity_poly.pdbx_seq_one_letter_code
_entity_poly.pdbx_strand_id
1 'polypeptide(L)'
;EIRDLADVEVNFDGITYAKGASVLKQLVAYVGEEAFRDGLRAYFAEHKWGNTTLSDLTRHLEATSGRDLTSWVADWLETAGVNTLTPVLETDAEGTVTSAHIEQTAVEDWPTLRPHRIAVGAYELQDGALVRTDRWELDVAGERTELPQLVGRTRPALLLLNDDDLGYCKVRLDAV
;
A
#
# COMPACT_ATOMS: atom_id res chain seq x y z
N GLU A 1 -9.23 -22.41 -1.81
CA GLU A 1 -9.32 -23.19 -0.55
C GLU A 1 -8.26 -24.29 -0.59
N ILE A 2 -7.40 -24.34 0.43
CA ILE A 2 -6.35 -25.38 0.56
C ILE A 2 -6.93 -26.48 1.45
N ARG A 3 -7.13 -27.68 0.91
CA ARG A 3 -7.81 -28.79 1.56
C ARG A 3 -6.86 -29.89 1.99
N ASP A 4 -5.72 -30.06 1.29
CA ASP A 4 -4.74 -31.10 1.53
C ASP A 4 -3.33 -30.70 1.07
N LEU A 5 -2.36 -31.59 1.23
CA LEU A 5 -0.96 -31.36 0.81
C LEU A 5 -0.79 -31.21 -0.70
N ALA A 6 -1.64 -31.84 -1.51
CA ALA A 6 -1.57 -31.69 -2.97
C ALA A 6 -2.00 -30.28 -3.39
N ASP A 7 -3.02 -29.71 -2.74
CA ASP A 7 -3.40 -28.30 -2.93
C ASP A 7 -2.26 -27.35 -2.49
N VAL A 8 -1.52 -27.69 -1.42
CA VAL A 8 -0.33 -26.90 -1.00
C VAL A 8 0.75 -26.94 -2.06
N GLU A 9 1.10 -28.11 -2.62
CA GLU A 9 2.14 -28.24 -3.64
C GLU A 9 1.82 -27.45 -4.90
N VAL A 10 0.57 -27.48 -5.37
CA VAL A 10 0.11 -26.74 -6.55
C VAL A 10 0.14 -25.23 -6.33
N ASN A 11 -0.14 -24.76 -5.12
CA ASN A 11 -0.16 -23.34 -4.77
C ASN A 11 1.17 -22.81 -4.20
N PHE A 12 2.19 -23.69 -4.08
CA PHE A 12 3.51 -23.33 -3.57
C PHE A 12 4.39 -22.73 -4.68
N ASP A 13 3.96 -21.59 -5.20
CA ASP A 13 4.56 -20.89 -6.35
C ASP A 13 4.91 -19.42 -6.04
N GLY A 14 5.08 -18.62 -7.08
CA GLY A 14 5.38 -17.19 -6.98
C GLY A 14 4.35 -16.39 -6.19
N ILE A 15 3.10 -16.86 -6.07
CA ILE A 15 2.06 -16.20 -5.24
C ILE A 15 2.45 -16.28 -3.78
N THR A 16 2.85 -17.46 -3.30
CA THR A 16 3.22 -17.67 -1.89
C THR A 16 4.39 -16.79 -1.47
N TYR A 17 5.45 -16.74 -2.28
CA TYR A 17 6.64 -15.97 -1.94
C TYR A 17 6.56 -14.52 -2.37
N ALA A 18 6.31 -14.24 -3.64
CA ALA A 18 6.39 -12.88 -4.16
C ALA A 18 5.23 -12.00 -3.64
N LYS A 19 3.99 -12.47 -3.74
CA LYS A 19 2.83 -11.74 -3.20
C LYS A 19 2.89 -11.67 -1.68
N GLY A 20 3.23 -12.77 -1.01
CA GLY A 20 3.36 -12.81 0.45
C GLY A 20 4.40 -11.81 0.96
N ALA A 21 5.58 -11.76 0.34
CA ALA A 21 6.61 -10.78 0.68
C ALA A 21 6.14 -9.32 0.45
N SER A 22 5.44 -9.06 -0.65
CA SER A 22 4.90 -7.73 -0.96
C SER A 22 3.83 -7.31 0.05
N VAL A 23 2.94 -8.23 0.46
CA VAL A 23 1.92 -7.96 1.48
C VAL A 23 2.53 -7.73 2.85
N LEU A 24 3.58 -8.48 3.22
CA LEU A 24 4.32 -8.23 4.46
C LEU A 24 5.05 -6.88 4.44
N LYS A 25 5.69 -6.51 3.33
CA LYS A 25 6.30 -5.18 3.16
C LYS A 25 5.26 -4.07 3.34
N GLN A 26 4.08 -4.26 2.74
CA GLN A 26 2.95 -3.33 2.88
C GLN A 26 2.43 -3.27 4.33
N LEU A 27 2.36 -4.40 5.05
CA LEU A 27 1.99 -4.41 6.46
C LEU A 27 2.99 -3.60 7.30
N VAL A 28 4.31 -3.75 7.04
CA VAL A 28 5.34 -2.93 7.69
C VAL A 28 5.11 -1.44 7.44
N ALA A 29 4.84 -1.04 6.19
CA ALA A 29 4.54 0.35 5.86
C ALA A 29 3.26 0.85 6.56
N TYR A 30 2.24 -0.01 6.64
CA TYR A 30 0.94 0.31 7.24
C TYR A 30 1.02 0.52 8.75
N VAL A 31 1.70 -0.35 9.48
CA VAL A 31 1.82 -0.26 10.95
C VAL A 31 2.99 0.64 11.40
N GLY A 32 3.96 0.88 10.52
CA GLY A 32 5.22 1.57 10.83
C GLY A 32 6.32 0.61 11.25
N GLU A 33 7.54 0.88 10.79
CA GLU A 33 8.69 -0.03 10.96
C GLU A 33 9.06 -0.28 12.44
N GLU A 34 9.05 0.76 13.27
CA GLU A 34 9.32 0.61 14.71
C GLU A 34 8.25 -0.22 15.41
N ALA A 35 6.97 0.11 15.17
CA ALA A 35 5.85 -0.62 15.75
C ALA A 35 5.83 -2.08 15.30
N PHE A 36 6.15 -2.36 14.03
CA PHE A 36 6.28 -3.72 13.52
C PHE A 36 7.40 -4.48 14.24
N ARG A 37 8.56 -3.87 14.42
CA ARG A 37 9.72 -4.46 15.11
C ARG A 37 9.43 -4.76 16.58
N ASP A 38 8.79 -3.83 17.27
CA ASP A 38 8.43 -3.99 18.68
C ASP A 38 7.31 -5.02 18.86
N GLY A 39 6.33 -5.04 17.96
CA GLY A 39 5.30 -6.08 17.92
C GLY A 39 5.89 -7.48 17.73
N LEU A 40 6.85 -7.64 16.82
CA LEU A 40 7.56 -8.92 16.64
C LEU A 40 8.35 -9.32 17.89
N ARG A 41 9.03 -8.37 18.55
CA ARG A 41 9.73 -8.66 19.81
C ARG A 41 8.78 -9.18 20.88
N ALA A 42 7.64 -8.52 21.06
CA ALA A 42 6.61 -8.94 22.02
C ALA A 42 6.02 -10.29 21.66
N TYR A 43 5.69 -10.50 20.39
CA TYR A 43 5.20 -11.77 19.87
C TYR A 43 6.16 -12.93 20.13
N PHE A 44 7.45 -12.80 19.80
CA PHE A 44 8.44 -13.85 20.06
C PHE A 44 8.74 -14.05 21.54
N ALA A 45 8.65 -13.01 22.35
CA ALA A 45 8.82 -13.14 23.79
C ALA A 45 7.70 -13.98 24.42
N GLU A 46 6.45 -13.79 23.98
CA GLU A 46 5.29 -14.50 24.47
C GLU A 46 5.22 -15.95 23.95
N HIS A 47 5.48 -16.13 22.63
CA HIS A 47 5.18 -17.39 21.94
C HIS A 47 6.41 -18.25 21.60
N LYS A 48 7.61 -17.89 22.07
CA LYS A 48 8.81 -18.68 21.81
C LYS A 48 8.61 -20.14 22.18
N TRP A 49 9.05 -21.02 21.29
CA TRP A 49 8.97 -22.48 21.43
C TRP A 49 7.53 -23.07 21.35
N GLY A 50 6.54 -22.27 21.01
CA GLY A 50 5.17 -22.68 20.80
C GLY A 50 4.71 -22.55 19.36
N ASN A 51 3.51 -23.05 19.07
CA ASN A 51 2.80 -22.82 17.81
C ASN A 51 1.89 -21.60 17.98
N THR A 52 1.67 -20.88 16.86
CA THR A 52 0.88 -19.64 16.85
C THR A 52 -0.07 -19.61 15.66
N THR A 53 -1.00 -18.69 15.73
CA THR A 53 -1.94 -18.34 14.68
C THR A 53 -1.66 -16.94 14.15
N LEU A 54 -2.29 -16.57 13.04
CA LEU A 54 -2.21 -15.21 12.51
C LEU A 54 -2.68 -14.16 13.52
N SER A 55 -3.73 -14.46 14.27
CA SER A 55 -4.28 -13.55 15.28
C SER A 55 -3.32 -13.26 16.43
N ASP A 56 -2.44 -14.20 16.77
CA ASP A 56 -1.41 -13.97 17.78
C ASP A 56 -0.41 -12.91 17.32
N LEU A 57 -0.03 -12.93 16.04
CA LEU A 57 0.86 -11.91 15.47
C LEU A 57 0.16 -10.56 15.36
N THR A 58 -1.06 -10.52 14.78
CA THR A 58 -1.75 -9.25 14.54
C THR A 58 -2.09 -8.53 15.83
N ARG A 59 -2.48 -9.23 16.90
CA ARG A 59 -2.70 -8.67 18.23
C ARG A 59 -1.49 -7.88 18.77
N HIS A 60 -0.28 -8.40 18.57
CA HIS A 60 0.93 -7.71 18.99
C HIS A 60 1.24 -6.48 18.12
N LEU A 61 0.99 -6.57 16.81
CA LEU A 61 1.15 -5.44 15.89
C LEU A 61 0.13 -4.34 16.16
N GLU A 62 -1.11 -4.69 16.47
CA GLU A 62 -2.16 -3.74 16.90
C GLU A 62 -1.75 -3.01 18.19
N ALA A 63 -1.28 -3.76 19.19
CA ALA A 63 -0.87 -3.19 20.46
C ALA A 63 0.29 -2.19 20.35
N THR A 64 1.22 -2.41 19.41
CA THR A 64 2.38 -1.53 19.23
C THR A 64 2.14 -0.39 18.25
N SER A 65 1.29 -0.58 17.24
CA SER A 65 1.01 0.43 16.22
C SER A 65 -0.19 1.32 16.55
N GLY A 66 -1.10 0.86 17.39
CA GLY A 66 -2.40 1.50 17.64
C GLY A 66 -3.35 1.44 16.44
N ARG A 67 -3.04 0.66 15.40
CA ARG A 67 -3.91 0.44 14.22
C ARG A 67 -4.73 -0.83 14.41
N ASP A 68 -6.02 -0.79 14.05
CA ASP A 68 -6.87 -1.98 13.90
C ASP A 68 -6.46 -2.73 12.63
N LEU A 69 -6.09 -3.99 12.78
CA LEU A 69 -5.72 -4.87 11.67
C LEU A 69 -6.83 -5.87 11.29
N THR A 70 -7.97 -5.86 11.97
CA THR A 70 -9.07 -6.79 11.67
C THR A 70 -9.56 -6.64 10.24
N SER A 71 -9.91 -5.43 9.83
CA SER A 71 -10.33 -5.13 8.47
C SER A 71 -9.20 -5.31 7.46
N TRP A 72 -7.97 -4.93 7.83
CA TRP A 72 -6.80 -5.10 6.96
C TRP A 72 -6.55 -6.59 6.65
N VAL A 73 -6.64 -7.47 7.64
CA VAL A 73 -6.50 -8.93 7.46
C VAL A 73 -7.59 -9.47 6.54
N ALA A 74 -8.84 -9.11 6.78
CA ALA A 74 -9.96 -9.53 5.93
C ALA A 74 -9.75 -9.10 4.48
N ASP A 75 -9.40 -7.82 4.24
CA ASP A 75 -9.24 -7.27 2.91
C ASP A 75 -8.02 -7.85 2.16
N TRP A 76 -6.90 -8.04 2.84
CA TRP A 76 -5.63 -8.43 2.20
C TRP A 76 -5.37 -9.92 2.15
N LEU A 77 -5.86 -10.68 3.14
CA LEU A 77 -5.56 -12.11 3.26
C LEU A 77 -6.75 -13.01 2.90
N GLU A 78 -7.99 -12.49 2.92
CA GLU A 78 -9.20 -13.28 2.68
C GLU A 78 -9.88 -12.93 1.34
N THR A 79 -9.39 -11.91 0.60
CA THR A 79 -9.95 -11.53 -0.70
C THR A 79 -8.93 -11.66 -1.82
N ALA A 80 -9.43 -11.85 -3.04
CA ALA A 80 -8.63 -11.89 -4.26
C ALA A 80 -8.66 -10.53 -4.99
N GLY A 81 -7.88 -10.42 -6.09
CA GLY A 81 -7.79 -9.24 -6.92
C GLY A 81 -6.67 -8.28 -6.52
N VAL A 82 -6.47 -7.25 -7.33
CA VAL A 82 -5.48 -6.17 -7.12
C VAL A 82 -6.14 -4.85 -7.48
N ASN A 83 -5.92 -3.82 -6.65
CA ASN A 83 -6.42 -2.48 -6.93
C ASN A 83 -5.51 -1.73 -7.89
N THR A 84 -6.09 -0.81 -8.63
CA THR A 84 -5.38 0.15 -9.48
C THR A 84 -5.51 1.54 -8.88
N LEU A 85 -4.39 2.21 -8.72
CA LEU A 85 -4.30 3.59 -8.26
C LEU A 85 -3.93 4.48 -9.45
N THR A 86 -4.69 5.56 -9.64
CA THR A 86 -4.51 6.52 -10.72
C THR A 86 -4.48 7.92 -10.13
N PRO A 87 -3.44 8.73 -10.34
CA PRO A 87 -3.47 10.13 -9.96
C PRO A 87 -4.35 10.91 -10.95
N VAL A 88 -5.12 11.86 -10.42
CA VAL A 88 -5.93 12.78 -11.20
C VAL A 88 -5.59 14.19 -10.75
N LEU A 89 -5.10 15.01 -11.68
CA LEU A 89 -4.72 16.40 -11.44
C LEU A 89 -5.47 17.32 -12.40
N GLU A 90 -6.02 18.40 -11.86
CA GLU A 90 -6.55 19.51 -12.65
C GLU A 90 -5.65 20.73 -12.45
N THR A 91 -5.42 21.49 -13.52
CA THR A 91 -4.59 22.69 -13.49
C THR A 91 -5.33 23.88 -14.11
N ASP A 92 -4.95 25.07 -13.67
CA ASP A 92 -5.32 26.30 -14.36
C ASP A 92 -4.50 26.53 -15.65
N ALA A 93 -4.73 27.68 -16.29
CA ALA A 93 -4.05 28.04 -17.54
C ALA A 93 -2.54 28.31 -17.35
N GLU A 94 -2.13 28.59 -16.14
CA GLU A 94 -0.74 28.83 -15.73
C GLU A 94 -0.01 27.55 -15.32
N GLY A 95 -0.71 26.40 -15.29
CA GLY A 95 -0.16 25.11 -14.90
C GLY A 95 -0.12 24.88 -13.39
N THR A 96 -0.86 25.69 -12.60
CA THR A 96 -0.98 25.50 -11.16
C THR A 96 -2.07 24.45 -10.86
N VAL A 97 -1.77 23.51 -10.00
CA VAL A 97 -2.71 22.46 -9.59
C VAL A 97 -3.87 23.06 -8.80
N THR A 98 -5.09 22.91 -9.31
CA THR A 98 -6.33 23.39 -8.69
C THR A 98 -7.04 22.28 -7.92
N SER A 99 -6.86 21.02 -8.34
CA SER A 99 -7.40 19.83 -7.71
C SER A 99 -6.44 18.66 -7.91
N ALA A 100 -6.26 17.84 -6.89
CA ALA A 100 -5.44 16.63 -6.99
C ALA A 100 -6.00 15.54 -6.08
N HIS A 101 -6.15 14.33 -6.61
CA HIS A 101 -6.58 13.16 -5.85
C HIS A 101 -6.07 11.86 -6.47
N ILE A 102 -6.18 10.79 -5.72
CA ILE A 102 -5.95 9.42 -6.18
C ILE A 102 -7.32 8.76 -6.37
N GLU A 103 -7.56 8.22 -7.56
CA GLU A 103 -8.65 7.28 -7.80
C GLU A 103 -8.17 5.86 -7.54
N GLN A 104 -8.96 5.10 -6.77
CA GLN A 104 -8.75 3.67 -6.57
C GLN A 104 -9.87 2.90 -7.23
N THR A 105 -9.50 1.91 -8.05
CA THR A 105 -10.44 0.99 -8.68
C THR A 105 -10.07 -0.46 -8.41
N ALA A 106 -11.07 -1.34 -8.48
CA ALA A 106 -10.93 -2.77 -8.42
C ALA A 106 -11.49 -3.40 -9.71
N VAL A 107 -11.12 -4.65 -10.00
CA VAL A 107 -11.72 -5.40 -11.10
C VAL A 107 -13.13 -5.87 -10.70
N GLU A 108 -14.03 -5.97 -11.67
CA GLU A 108 -15.46 -6.29 -11.45
C GLU A 108 -15.66 -7.59 -10.69
N ASP A 109 -14.90 -8.64 -11.02
CA ASP A 109 -14.97 -9.94 -10.35
C ASP A 109 -14.51 -9.92 -8.89
N TRP A 110 -13.71 -8.92 -8.50
CA TRP A 110 -13.12 -8.76 -7.17
C TRP A 110 -13.16 -7.30 -6.74
N PRO A 111 -14.34 -6.78 -6.35
CA PRO A 111 -14.58 -5.34 -6.18
C PRO A 111 -14.06 -4.74 -4.86
N THR A 112 -13.26 -5.48 -4.09
CA THR A 112 -12.75 -4.98 -2.82
C THR A 112 -11.76 -3.84 -3.04
N LEU A 113 -12.06 -2.66 -2.48
CA LEU A 113 -11.14 -1.52 -2.39
C LEU A 113 -10.39 -1.60 -1.07
N ARG A 114 -9.12 -1.90 -1.13
CA ARG A 114 -8.28 -2.14 0.04
C ARG A 114 -7.63 -0.86 0.53
N PRO A 115 -7.38 -0.72 1.84
CA PRO A 115 -6.55 0.35 2.36
C PRO A 115 -5.08 0.12 1.95
N HIS A 116 -4.43 1.19 1.47
CA HIS A 116 -3.01 1.18 1.12
C HIS A 116 -2.27 2.25 1.92
N ARG A 117 -1.08 1.94 2.39
CA ARG A 117 -0.09 2.94 2.83
C ARG A 117 0.96 3.05 1.75
N ILE A 118 1.01 4.18 1.05
CA ILE A 118 1.93 4.40 -0.05
C ILE A 118 2.74 5.68 0.12
N ALA A 119 3.90 5.73 -0.54
CA ALA A 119 4.59 6.98 -0.81
C ALA A 119 4.11 7.57 -2.15
N VAL A 120 4.03 8.88 -2.22
CA VAL A 120 3.81 9.65 -3.45
C VAL A 120 5.00 10.54 -3.66
N GLY A 121 5.68 10.41 -4.81
CA GLY A 121 6.82 11.22 -5.21
C GLY A 121 6.43 12.23 -6.28
N ALA A 122 6.83 13.49 -6.08
CA ALA A 122 6.80 14.50 -7.13
C ALA A 122 8.21 14.68 -7.71
N TYR A 123 8.30 14.73 -9.04
CA TYR A 123 9.56 14.81 -9.77
C TYR A 123 9.55 15.99 -10.74
N GLU A 124 10.68 16.66 -10.82
CA GLU A 124 10.94 17.70 -11.80
C GLU A 124 12.03 17.28 -12.77
N LEU A 125 11.97 17.81 -14.01
CA LEU A 125 13.02 17.60 -14.99
C LEU A 125 14.16 18.59 -14.74
N GLN A 126 15.31 18.10 -14.32
CA GLN A 126 16.53 18.90 -14.09
C GLN A 126 17.67 18.32 -14.93
N ASP A 127 18.26 19.13 -15.79
CA ASP A 127 19.38 18.75 -16.67
C ASP A 127 19.13 17.45 -17.49
N GLY A 128 17.87 17.23 -17.90
CA GLY A 128 17.45 16.05 -18.67
C GLY A 128 17.19 14.79 -17.85
N ALA A 129 17.25 14.87 -16.52
CA ALA A 129 16.93 13.77 -15.61
C ALA A 129 15.73 14.12 -14.70
N LEU A 130 14.93 13.11 -14.37
CA LEU A 130 13.88 13.26 -13.36
C LEU A 130 14.50 13.23 -11.95
N VAL A 131 14.31 14.31 -11.21
CA VAL A 131 14.78 14.46 -9.83
C VAL A 131 13.58 14.56 -8.91
N ARG A 132 13.51 13.70 -7.87
CA ARG A 132 12.46 13.75 -6.86
C ARG A 132 12.63 14.99 -5.99
N THR A 133 11.64 15.88 -6.03
CA THR A 133 11.64 17.14 -5.27
C THR A 133 10.86 17.04 -3.98
N ASP A 134 9.81 16.22 -3.97
CA ASP A 134 8.96 16.03 -2.80
C ASP A 134 8.55 14.55 -2.67
N ARG A 135 8.27 14.14 -1.41
CA ARG A 135 7.80 12.81 -1.06
C ARG A 135 6.85 12.89 0.12
N TRP A 136 5.69 12.26 -0.01
CA TRP A 136 4.69 12.16 1.07
C TRP A 136 4.27 10.71 1.26
N GLU A 137 4.05 10.30 2.50
CA GLU A 137 3.37 9.05 2.81
C GLU A 137 1.94 9.34 3.25
N LEU A 138 0.99 8.57 2.72
CA LEU A 138 -0.42 8.72 3.04
C LEU A 138 -1.15 7.38 2.97
N ASP A 139 -2.29 7.34 3.67
CA ASP A 139 -3.23 6.23 3.56
C ASP A 139 -4.21 6.52 2.41
N VAL A 140 -4.33 5.58 1.48
CA VAL A 140 -5.34 5.57 0.42
C VAL A 140 -6.46 4.64 0.86
N ALA A 141 -7.70 5.12 0.85
CA ALA A 141 -8.88 4.34 1.22
C ALA A 141 -10.10 4.74 0.41
N GLY A 142 -10.96 3.76 0.11
CA GLY A 142 -12.14 3.98 -0.73
C GLY A 142 -11.79 4.32 -2.18
N GLU A 143 -12.76 4.88 -2.90
CA GLU A 143 -12.61 5.17 -4.33
C GLU A 143 -11.76 6.41 -4.60
N ARG A 144 -11.70 7.35 -3.65
CA ARG A 144 -11.05 8.64 -3.83
C ARG A 144 -10.30 9.08 -2.56
N THR A 145 -9.05 9.50 -2.73
CA THR A 145 -8.21 10.07 -1.68
C THR A 145 -7.61 11.39 -2.15
N GLU A 146 -7.87 12.47 -1.44
CA GLU A 146 -7.38 13.82 -1.79
C GLU A 146 -5.87 13.96 -1.55
N LEU A 147 -5.23 14.77 -2.41
CA LEU A 147 -3.82 15.17 -2.33
C LEU A 147 -3.68 16.70 -2.11
N PRO A 148 -4.13 17.23 -0.97
CA PRO A 148 -4.17 18.68 -0.74
C PRO A 148 -2.78 19.33 -0.77
N GLN A 149 -1.71 18.57 -0.52
CA GLN A 149 -0.33 19.05 -0.56
C GLN A 149 0.14 19.48 -1.95
N LEU A 150 -0.59 19.10 -3.02
CA LEU A 150 -0.28 19.51 -4.40
C LEU A 150 -1.03 20.76 -4.83
N VAL A 151 -2.16 21.08 -4.20
CA VAL A 151 -3.00 22.23 -4.58
C VAL A 151 -2.25 23.54 -4.37
N GLY A 152 -2.27 24.40 -5.38
CA GLY A 152 -1.54 25.68 -5.41
C GLY A 152 -0.08 25.58 -5.83
N ARG A 153 0.42 24.37 -6.15
CA ARG A 153 1.77 24.16 -6.70
C ARG A 153 1.75 24.05 -8.22
N THR A 154 2.87 24.30 -8.85
CA THR A 154 3.04 23.94 -10.27
C THR A 154 2.93 22.42 -10.42
N ARG A 155 2.26 21.98 -11.50
CA ARG A 155 2.15 20.55 -11.82
C ARG A 155 3.55 19.95 -11.98
N PRO A 156 3.89 18.88 -11.25
CA PRO A 156 5.19 18.22 -11.40
C PRO A 156 5.32 17.57 -12.77
N ALA A 157 6.55 17.42 -13.25
CA ALA A 157 6.84 16.69 -14.50
C ALA A 157 6.44 15.22 -14.44
N LEU A 158 6.46 14.62 -13.25
CA LEU A 158 5.94 13.29 -12.96
C LEU A 158 5.40 13.24 -11.51
N LEU A 159 4.18 12.76 -11.35
CA LEU A 159 3.65 12.34 -10.06
C LEU A 159 3.61 10.82 -10.01
N LEU A 160 4.45 10.22 -9.17
CA LEU A 160 4.57 8.78 -9.05
C LEU A 160 3.88 8.28 -7.77
N LEU A 161 2.79 7.53 -7.94
CA LEU A 161 2.13 6.82 -6.84
C LEU A 161 2.92 5.55 -6.50
N ASN A 162 2.84 5.14 -5.25
CA ASN A 162 3.58 4.00 -4.72
C ASN A 162 5.09 4.10 -4.97
N ASP A 163 5.61 5.31 -4.94
CA ASP A 163 7.06 5.58 -4.94
C ASP A 163 7.70 4.84 -3.74
N ASP A 164 8.88 4.26 -3.91
CA ASP A 164 9.55 3.34 -2.98
C ASP A 164 8.88 1.93 -2.89
N ASP A 165 7.84 1.65 -3.70
CA ASP A 165 7.20 0.33 -3.78
C ASP A 165 6.73 -0.21 -2.41
N LEU A 166 6.05 0.63 -1.63
CA LEU A 166 5.56 0.26 -0.29
C LEU A 166 4.31 -0.62 -0.32
N GLY A 167 3.48 -0.49 -1.36
CA GLY A 167 2.18 -1.14 -1.46
C GLY A 167 2.09 -2.15 -2.61
N TYR A 168 1.21 -3.15 -2.47
CA TYR A 168 0.88 -4.10 -3.53
C TYR A 168 -0.33 -3.58 -4.33
N CYS A 169 -0.08 -2.87 -5.41
CA CYS A 169 -1.11 -2.29 -6.28
C CYS A 169 -0.59 -2.14 -7.72
N LYS A 170 -1.51 -1.92 -8.65
CA LYS A 170 -1.17 -1.42 -9.97
C LYS A 170 -1.19 0.12 -9.92
N VAL A 171 -0.22 0.74 -10.55
CA VAL A 171 -0.15 2.19 -10.70
C VAL A 171 -0.37 2.54 -12.17
N ARG A 172 -1.25 3.50 -12.43
CA ARG A 172 -1.33 4.18 -13.72
C ARG A 172 -0.75 5.58 -13.56
N LEU A 173 -0.02 6.01 -14.55
CA LEU A 173 0.40 7.40 -14.64
C LEU A 173 -0.78 8.23 -15.15
N ASP A 174 -0.83 9.50 -14.77
CA ASP A 174 -1.80 10.43 -15.34
C ASP A 174 -1.49 10.69 -16.83
N ALA A 175 -2.54 10.98 -17.59
CA ALA A 175 -2.37 11.43 -18.97
C ALA A 175 -1.81 12.87 -18.96
N VAL A 176 -0.72 13.09 -19.69
CA VAL A 176 -0.15 14.42 -19.94
C VAL A 176 -0.97 15.13 -21.00
#